data_83787ef12412b17d193f42c35e75382c
#
_entry.id   83787ef12412b17d193f42c35e75382c
#
_cell.length_a   1.000
_cell.length_b   1.000
_cell.length_c   1.000
_cell.angle_alpha   90.00
_cell.angle_beta   90.00
_cell.angle_gamma   90.00
#
_symmetry.space_group_name_H-M   'P 1'
#
loop_
_entity.id
_entity.type
_entity.pdbx_description
1 polymer ?
#
loop_
_entity_poly.entity_id
_entity_poly.type
_entity_poly.pdbx_seq_one_letter_code
_entity_poly.pdbx_strand_id
1 'polypeptide(L)'
;MTFFTDMFIIVRMKNKRTGAEDRMNQNEKKEMKIRIAKEEDAEALLAIYAPYIEHTVITYEYDVPTVEEFRGRIRHVLERYPYLVAELNGEICGYAYASAFHDRPAGGWNVETSIYVEQNKKGMGIGTALYDKLEKILKRQNILNMNACIACTEIEDEYLTNASIRYHEHLGYRMVGWFTNCGYKFHRWYNLAWMEKEIGEHVADQPPVIAFPEIVRDISLQNGELRL
;
A
#
# COMPACT_ATOMS: atom_id res chain seq x y z
N MET A 1 -22.20 60.50 -16.66
CA MET A 1 -21.74 61.32 -15.53
C MET A 1 -22.38 60.77 -14.28
N THR A 2 -21.61 60.54 -13.31
CA THR A 2 -21.81 60.19 -11.88
C THR A 2 -21.94 58.69 -11.57
N PHE A 3 -20.80 58.18 -11.11
CA PHE A 3 -20.62 56.88 -10.47
C PHE A 3 -21.24 56.88 -9.07
N PHE A 4 -21.95 55.82 -8.70
CA PHE A 4 -22.18 55.47 -7.29
C PHE A 4 -21.53 54.14 -6.98
N THR A 5 -20.56 54.23 -6.09
CA THR A 5 -19.78 53.11 -5.55
C THR A 5 -20.51 52.60 -4.30
N ASP A 6 -21.12 51.45 -4.36
CA ASP A 6 -21.68 50.81 -3.18
C ASP A 6 -20.62 49.97 -2.49
N MET A 7 -20.19 50.48 -1.32
CA MET A 7 -19.23 49.88 -0.41
C MET A 7 -19.99 48.94 0.52
N PHE A 8 -19.89 47.60 0.27
CA PHE A 8 -20.42 46.61 1.18
C PHE A 8 -19.47 46.44 2.39
N ILE A 9 -19.92 46.86 3.57
CA ILE A 9 -19.27 46.60 4.84
C ILE A 9 -19.62 45.19 5.27
N ILE A 10 -18.64 44.26 5.20
CA ILE A 10 -18.75 42.91 5.78
C ILE A 10 -18.51 42.99 7.27
N VAL A 11 -19.59 42.94 8.05
CA VAL A 11 -19.48 42.77 9.51
C VAL A 11 -19.11 41.33 9.81
N ARG A 12 -17.86 41.12 10.22
CA ARG A 12 -17.31 39.83 10.66
C ARG A 12 -17.83 39.53 12.06
N MET A 13 -18.94 38.81 12.19
CA MET A 13 -19.40 38.27 13.45
C MET A 13 -18.40 37.19 13.92
N LYS A 14 -17.65 37.49 14.98
CA LYS A 14 -16.87 36.51 15.73
C LYS A 14 -17.83 35.66 16.56
N ASN A 15 -18.21 34.49 16.04
CA ASN A 15 -18.81 33.45 16.87
C ASN A 15 -17.74 32.96 17.86
N LYS A 16 -17.91 33.28 19.13
CA LYS A 16 -17.19 32.66 20.23
C LYS A 16 -17.67 31.21 20.33
N ARG A 17 -16.94 30.25 19.75
CA ARG A 17 -17.13 28.84 20.04
C ARG A 17 -16.82 28.64 21.53
N THR A 18 -17.71 27.99 22.25
CA THR A 18 -17.53 27.67 23.67
C THR A 18 -16.50 26.56 23.79
N GLY A 19 -15.58 26.66 24.76
CA GLY A 19 -14.46 25.73 24.95
C GLY A 19 -14.83 24.26 25.25
N ALA A 20 -16.14 23.92 25.22
CA ALA A 20 -16.67 22.57 25.31
C ALA A 20 -16.70 21.88 23.93
N GLU A 21 -17.00 22.62 22.85
CA GLU A 21 -17.00 22.08 21.47
C GLU A 21 -15.58 21.79 20.95
N ASP A 22 -14.60 22.62 21.37
CA ASP A 22 -13.19 22.37 21.03
C ASP A 22 -12.61 21.13 21.77
N ARG A 23 -13.12 20.79 22.96
CA ARG A 23 -12.68 19.60 23.72
C ARG A 23 -13.29 18.30 23.18
N MET A 24 -14.46 18.33 22.57
CA MET A 24 -15.08 17.13 21.94
C MET A 24 -14.44 16.79 20.60
N ASN A 25 -13.85 17.77 19.90
CA ASN A 25 -13.21 17.56 18.58
C ASN A 25 -11.71 17.21 18.67
N GLN A 26 -11.13 17.16 19.87
CA GLN A 26 -9.70 16.85 20.09
C GLN A 26 -9.42 15.40 20.46
N ASN A 27 -10.41 14.51 20.53
CA ASN A 27 -10.20 13.20 21.18
C ASN A 27 -10.45 11.97 20.30
N GLU A 28 -10.52 12.11 18.97
CA GLU A 28 -10.38 10.97 18.08
C GLU A 28 -9.14 11.11 17.21
N LYS A 29 -7.97 11.12 17.85
CA LYS A 29 -6.74 10.88 17.12
C LYS A 29 -6.81 9.43 16.65
N LYS A 30 -7.21 9.23 15.40
CA LYS A 30 -7.24 7.90 14.78
C LYS A 30 -5.88 7.25 14.96
N GLU A 31 -5.80 6.27 15.83
CA GLU A 31 -4.56 5.56 16.11
C GLU A 31 -4.32 4.54 14.99
N MET A 32 -3.37 4.84 14.12
CA MET A 32 -2.93 3.90 13.08
C MET A 32 -1.70 3.15 13.55
N LYS A 33 -1.78 1.82 13.56
CA LYS A 33 -0.69 0.91 13.89
C LYS A 33 -0.31 0.06 12.70
N ILE A 34 0.99 -0.20 12.53
CA ILE A 34 1.49 -1.14 11.54
C ILE A 34 2.20 -2.27 12.26
N ARG A 35 1.80 -3.48 11.97
CA ARG A 35 2.40 -4.70 12.54
C ARG A 35 2.67 -5.76 11.47
N ILE A 36 3.38 -6.78 11.86
CA ILE A 36 3.56 -7.99 11.04
C ILE A 36 2.21 -8.73 10.96
N ALA A 37 1.88 -9.22 9.77
CA ALA A 37 0.73 -10.09 9.57
C ALA A 37 0.90 -11.42 10.30
N LYS A 38 -0.23 -12.02 10.65
CA LYS A 38 -0.31 -13.37 11.20
C LYS A 38 -1.22 -14.22 10.31
N GLU A 39 -1.09 -15.52 10.39
CA GLU A 39 -1.97 -16.44 9.65
C GLU A 39 -3.45 -16.29 10.02
N GLU A 40 -3.72 -15.90 11.28
CA GLU A 40 -5.07 -15.63 11.78
C GLU A 40 -5.72 -14.39 11.13
N ASP A 41 -4.93 -13.49 10.54
CA ASP A 41 -5.44 -12.32 9.83
C ASP A 41 -6.08 -12.67 8.47
N ALA A 42 -5.89 -13.90 7.98
CA ALA A 42 -6.25 -14.31 6.62
C ALA A 42 -7.70 -13.95 6.24
N GLU A 43 -8.67 -14.15 7.12
CA GLU A 43 -10.07 -13.81 6.86
C GLU A 43 -10.26 -12.30 6.67
N ALA A 44 -9.69 -11.47 7.54
CA ALA A 44 -9.80 -10.03 7.46
C ALA A 44 -9.07 -9.45 6.23
N LEU A 45 -7.88 -10.00 5.89
CA LEU A 45 -7.13 -9.58 4.71
C LEU A 45 -7.82 -10.01 3.41
N LEU A 46 -8.40 -11.20 3.39
CA LEU A 46 -9.21 -11.67 2.27
C LEU A 46 -10.45 -10.82 2.08
N ALA A 47 -11.11 -10.38 3.14
CA ALA A 47 -12.25 -9.46 3.06
C ALA A 47 -11.89 -8.11 2.43
N ILE A 48 -10.64 -7.64 2.59
CA ILE A 48 -10.12 -6.46 1.88
C ILE A 48 -9.84 -6.78 0.42
N TYR A 49 -9.33 -7.98 0.12
CA TYR A 49 -8.89 -8.39 -1.23
C TYR A 49 -10.04 -8.78 -2.16
N ALA A 50 -11.05 -9.49 -1.65
CA ALA A 50 -12.15 -10.02 -2.45
C ALA A 50 -12.84 -8.97 -3.34
N PRO A 51 -13.18 -7.75 -2.87
CA PRO A 51 -13.77 -6.72 -3.72
C PRO A 51 -12.88 -6.28 -4.89
N TYR A 52 -11.55 -6.42 -4.77
CA TYR A 52 -10.63 -6.14 -5.88
C TYR A 52 -10.68 -7.21 -6.95
N ILE A 53 -10.91 -8.46 -6.56
CA ILE A 53 -11.13 -9.57 -7.52
C ILE A 53 -12.49 -9.41 -8.20
N GLU A 54 -13.55 -9.20 -7.42
CA GLU A 54 -14.92 -9.27 -7.91
C GLU A 54 -15.35 -8.06 -8.75
N HIS A 55 -14.78 -6.88 -8.45
CA HIS A 55 -15.27 -5.62 -9.00
C HIS A 55 -14.23 -4.80 -9.76
N THR A 56 -12.98 -5.24 -9.82
CA THR A 56 -11.91 -4.47 -10.46
C THR A 56 -10.96 -5.35 -11.28
N VAL A 57 -10.12 -4.69 -12.08
CA VAL A 57 -9.00 -5.29 -12.82
C VAL A 57 -7.66 -5.06 -12.10
N ILE A 58 -7.67 -4.50 -10.91
CA ILE A 58 -6.45 -4.25 -10.12
C ILE A 58 -5.68 -5.55 -9.85
N THR A 59 -6.40 -6.67 -9.76
CA THR A 59 -5.81 -8.01 -9.78
C THR A 59 -6.38 -8.81 -10.94
N TYR A 60 -5.55 -9.69 -11.52
CA TYR A 60 -5.96 -10.57 -12.64
C TYR A 60 -6.53 -11.92 -12.16
N GLU A 61 -6.71 -12.13 -10.86
CA GLU A 61 -7.45 -13.27 -10.35
C GLU A 61 -8.93 -13.17 -10.74
N TYR A 62 -9.54 -14.30 -11.11
CA TYR A 62 -10.96 -14.39 -11.41
C TYR A 62 -11.78 -14.83 -10.21
N ASP A 63 -11.22 -15.73 -9.40
CA ASP A 63 -11.91 -16.35 -8.28
C ASP A 63 -11.31 -15.89 -6.95
N VAL A 64 -12.17 -15.65 -5.97
CA VAL A 64 -11.74 -15.34 -4.62
C VAL A 64 -11.17 -16.61 -3.99
N PRO A 65 -9.90 -16.61 -3.53
CA PRO A 65 -9.31 -17.79 -2.90
C PRO A 65 -10.04 -18.11 -1.58
N THR A 66 -9.90 -19.34 -1.14
CA THR A 66 -10.37 -19.72 0.21
C THR A 66 -9.52 -19.05 1.30
N VAL A 67 -10.08 -18.91 2.50
CA VAL A 67 -9.32 -18.39 3.68
C VAL A 67 -8.07 -19.24 3.93
N GLU A 68 -8.13 -20.57 3.74
CA GLU A 68 -6.98 -21.45 3.95
C GLU A 68 -5.88 -21.23 2.90
N GLU A 69 -6.25 -21.05 1.64
CA GLU A 69 -5.29 -20.67 0.58
C GLU A 69 -4.64 -19.33 0.88
N PHE A 70 -5.43 -18.34 1.32
CA PHE A 70 -4.90 -17.02 1.65
C PHE A 70 -3.98 -17.07 2.87
N ARG A 71 -4.31 -17.90 3.87
CA ARG A 71 -3.44 -18.21 5.03
C ARG A 71 -2.11 -18.79 4.58
N GLY A 72 -2.15 -19.73 3.63
CA GLY A 72 -0.94 -20.31 3.03
C GLY A 72 -0.08 -19.27 2.32
N ARG A 73 -0.68 -18.29 1.62
CA ARG A 73 0.04 -17.16 1.00
C ARG A 73 0.76 -16.30 2.04
N ILE A 74 0.11 -15.96 3.15
CA ILE A 74 0.72 -15.20 4.25
C ILE A 74 1.92 -15.94 4.83
N ARG A 75 1.73 -17.23 5.16
CA ARG A 75 2.79 -18.10 5.70
C ARG A 75 3.99 -18.14 4.76
N HIS A 76 3.76 -18.42 3.48
CA HIS A 76 4.81 -18.53 2.47
C HIS A 76 5.62 -17.22 2.31
N VAL A 77 4.95 -16.09 2.27
CA VAL A 77 5.65 -14.79 2.20
C VAL A 77 6.52 -14.55 3.43
N LEU A 78 6.00 -14.83 4.63
CA LEU A 78 6.71 -14.60 5.89
C LEU A 78 7.94 -15.51 6.08
N GLU A 79 8.09 -16.59 5.31
CA GLU A 79 9.30 -17.41 5.31
C GLU A 79 10.54 -16.62 4.87
N ARG A 80 10.37 -15.59 4.06
CA ARG A 80 11.50 -14.84 3.49
C ARG A 80 11.32 -13.33 3.44
N TYR A 81 10.09 -12.83 3.32
CA TYR A 81 9.78 -11.43 3.08
C TYR A 81 8.78 -10.88 4.11
N PRO A 82 8.77 -9.55 4.32
CA PRO A 82 7.81 -8.91 5.20
C PRO A 82 6.39 -8.94 4.62
N TYR A 83 5.42 -9.22 5.50
CA TYR A 83 4.01 -9.05 5.27
C TYR A 83 3.45 -8.16 6.39
N LEU A 84 2.97 -6.97 6.07
CA LEU A 84 2.56 -5.94 7.01
C LEU A 84 1.06 -5.68 6.95
N VAL A 85 0.48 -5.42 8.11
CA VAL A 85 -0.94 -5.06 8.28
C VAL A 85 -1.04 -3.69 8.91
N ALA A 86 -1.92 -2.85 8.39
CA ALA A 86 -2.32 -1.59 9.00
C ALA A 86 -3.63 -1.76 9.76
N GLU A 87 -3.64 -1.33 11.01
CA GLU A 87 -4.84 -1.23 11.85
C GLU A 87 -5.17 0.22 12.10
N LEU A 88 -6.44 0.57 12.01
CA LEU A 88 -6.98 1.87 12.37
C LEU A 88 -8.01 1.67 13.49
N ASN A 89 -7.72 2.20 14.67
CA ASN A 89 -8.56 2.01 15.88
C ASN A 89 -8.80 0.51 16.21
N GLY A 90 -7.81 -0.36 15.96
CA GLY A 90 -7.90 -1.79 16.21
C GLY A 90 -8.54 -2.63 15.10
N GLU A 91 -9.02 -2.02 14.02
CA GLU A 91 -9.56 -2.71 12.85
C GLU A 91 -8.52 -2.77 11.72
N ILE A 92 -8.35 -3.94 11.12
CA ILE A 92 -7.48 -4.10 9.94
C ILE A 92 -8.10 -3.33 8.78
N CYS A 93 -7.29 -2.46 8.15
CA CYS A 93 -7.75 -1.57 7.08
C CYS A 93 -6.88 -1.61 5.81
N GLY A 94 -5.80 -2.35 5.82
CA GLY A 94 -4.93 -2.52 4.66
C GLY A 94 -3.73 -3.40 4.98
N TYR A 95 -3.04 -3.83 3.94
CA TYR A 95 -1.84 -4.63 4.06
C TYR A 95 -0.91 -4.40 2.88
N ALA A 96 0.38 -4.66 3.09
CA ALA A 96 1.39 -4.69 2.03
C ALA A 96 2.41 -5.77 2.31
N TYR A 97 2.93 -6.37 1.26
CA TYR A 97 3.96 -7.40 1.36
C TYR A 97 4.95 -7.30 0.21
N ALA A 98 6.08 -7.98 0.37
CA ALA A 98 7.02 -8.23 -0.70
C ALA A 98 7.06 -9.72 -1.03
N SER A 99 7.43 -10.04 -2.25
CA SER A 99 7.70 -11.38 -2.73
C SER A 99 8.91 -11.37 -3.66
N ALA A 100 9.43 -12.54 -4.02
CA ALA A 100 10.52 -12.63 -4.99
C ALA A 100 10.07 -12.03 -6.33
N PHE A 101 10.83 -11.07 -6.86
CA PHE A 101 10.61 -10.60 -8.22
C PHE A 101 10.95 -11.68 -9.24
N HIS A 102 11.93 -12.53 -8.92
CA HIS A 102 12.41 -13.61 -9.77
C HIS A 102 12.98 -14.75 -8.93
N ASP A 103 12.61 -15.98 -9.23
CA ASP A 103 13.02 -17.18 -8.47
C ASP A 103 14.50 -17.60 -8.64
N ARG A 104 15.29 -16.84 -9.40
CA ARG A 104 16.69 -17.14 -9.63
C ARG A 104 17.60 -16.41 -8.64
N PRO A 105 18.63 -17.09 -8.07
CA PRO A 105 19.47 -16.50 -7.02
C PRO A 105 20.10 -15.15 -7.36
N ALA A 106 20.52 -14.95 -8.61
CA ALA A 106 21.11 -13.68 -9.06
C ALA A 106 20.11 -12.49 -9.05
N GLY A 107 18.81 -12.74 -8.99
CA GLY A 107 17.77 -11.74 -8.86
C GLY A 107 17.33 -11.47 -7.42
N GLY A 108 17.99 -12.05 -6.43
CA GLY A 108 17.51 -12.06 -5.04
C GLY A 108 17.42 -10.68 -4.36
N TRP A 109 18.12 -9.66 -4.86
CA TRP A 109 18.07 -8.28 -4.33
C TRP A 109 16.88 -7.46 -4.85
N ASN A 110 16.03 -8.07 -5.69
CA ASN A 110 14.83 -7.45 -6.24
C ASN A 110 13.59 -8.12 -5.64
N VAL A 111 12.59 -7.32 -5.31
CA VAL A 111 11.30 -7.80 -4.84
C VAL A 111 10.17 -7.20 -5.66
N GLU A 112 9.08 -7.94 -5.77
CA GLU A 112 7.78 -7.40 -6.15
C GLU A 112 7.03 -7.00 -4.87
N THR A 113 6.36 -5.85 -4.91
CA THR A 113 5.57 -5.34 -3.80
C THR A 113 4.10 -5.27 -4.16
N SER A 114 3.25 -5.69 -3.24
CA SER A 114 1.80 -5.63 -3.37
C SER A 114 1.19 -4.86 -2.20
N ILE A 115 0.13 -4.10 -2.48
CA ILE A 115 -0.59 -3.33 -1.48
C ILE A 115 -2.08 -3.30 -1.76
N TYR A 116 -2.88 -3.54 -0.72
CA TYR A 116 -4.33 -3.44 -0.75
C TYR A 116 -4.82 -2.67 0.47
N VAL A 117 -5.73 -1.72 0.25
CA VAL A 117 -6.34 -0.90 1.29
C VAL A 117 -7.85 -1.02 1.16
N GLU A 118 -8.55 -1.14 2.26
CA GLU A 118 -10.02 -1.12 2.29
C GLU A 118 -10.55 0.07 1.47
N GLN A 119 -11.47 -0.19 0.54
CA GLN A 119 -11.82 0.77 -0.51
C GLN A 119 -12.36 2.10 0.03
N ASN A 120 -13.14 2.05 1.11
CA ASN A 120 -13.71 3.24 1.77
C ASN A 120 -12.71 3.99 2.67
N LYS A 121 -11.50 3.44 2.88
CA LYS A 121 -10.40 4.03 3.67
C LYS A 121 -9.23 4.53 2.81
N LYS A 122 -9.38 4.55 1.48
CA LYS A 122 -8.38 5.14 0.56
C LYS A 122 -8.22 6.63 0.83
N GLY A 123 -7.02 7.16 0.56
CA GLY A 123 -6.70 8.58 0.79
C GLY A 123 -6.41 8.97 2.24
N MET A 124 -6.45 8.02 3.19
CA MET A 124 -6.18 8.27 4.61
C MET A 124 -4.69 8.09 5.01
N GLY A 125 -3.78 7.95 4.04
CA GLY A 125 -2.34 7.77 4.30
C GLY A 125 -1.92 6.34 4.65
N ILE A 126 -2.86 5.38 4.69
CA ILE A 126 -2.60 3.98 5.08
C ILE A 126 -1.55 3.34 4.18
N GLY A 127 -1.72 3.48 2.86
CA GLY A 127 -0.78 2.90 1.90
C GLY A 127 0.63 3.46 2.04
N THR A 128 0.76 4.79 2.20
CA THR A 128 2.05 5.45 2.39
C THR A 128 2.74 4.96 3.68
N ALA A 129 2.01 4.81 4.77
CA ALA A 129 2.54 4.31 6.02
C ALA A 129 2.99 2.83 5.91
N LEU A 130 2.24 2.00 5.19
CA LEU A 130 2.61 0.61 4.91
C LEU A 130 3.90 0.54 4.09
N TYR A 131 3.99 1.27 2.98
CA TYR A 131 5.17 1.26 2.13
C TYR A 131 6.41 1.89 2.78
N ASP A 132 6.25 2.93 3.59
CA ASP A 132 7.38 3.48 4.37
C ASP A 132 7.99 2.43 5.30
N LYS A 133 7.15 1.67 6.00
CA LYS A 133 7.61 0.59 6.87
C LYS A 133 8.19 -0.58 6.08
N LEU A 134 7.53 -0.98 4.99
CA LEU A 134 7.99 -2.06 4.12
C LEU A 134 9.37 -1.76 3.56
N GLU A 135 9.58 -0.57 3.00
CA GLU A 135 10.87 -0.12 2.45
C GLU A 135 11.99 -0.15 3.50
N LYS A 136 11.73 0.33 4.73
CA LYS A 136 12.70 0.31 5.80
C LYS A 136 13.13 -1.11 6.18
N ILE A 137 12.19 -2.06 6.19
CA ILE A 137 12.50 -3.48 6.46
C ILE A 137 13.30 -4.07 5.31
N LEU A 138 12.89 -3.83 4.06
CA LEU A 138 13.57 -4.33 2.87
C LEU A 138 15.02 -3.83 2.77
N LYS A 139 15.27 -2.57 3.12
CA LYS A 139 16.65 -2.05 3.24
C LYS A 139 17.50 -2.81 4.24
N ARG A 140 16.94 -3.24 5.38
CA ARG A 140 17.63 -4.09 6.35
C ARG A 140 17.88 -5.50 5.85
N GLN A 141 17.07 -5.98 4.91
CA GLN A 141 17.28 -7.25 4.22
C GLN A 141 18.36 -7.18 3.13
N ASN A 142 18.98 -6.02 2.90
CA ASN A 142 19.84 -5.72 1.76
C ASN A 142 19.13 -5.80 0.41
N ILE A 143 17.81 -5.60 0.36
CA ILE A 143 17.06 -5.46 -0.90
C ILE A 143 17.39 -4.10 -1.50
N LEU A 144 17.57 -4.06 -2.82
CA LEU A 144 17.99 -2.87 -3.57
C LEU A 144 16.87 -2.29 -4.43
N ASN A 145 15.97 -3.12 -4.94
CA ASN A 145 14.90 -2.69 -5.84
C ASN A 145 13.55 -3.20 -5.36
N MET A 146 12.59 -2.29 -5.31
CA MET A 146 11.17 -2.58 -5.15
C MET A 146 10.49 -2.43 -6.51
N ASN A 147 9.78 -3.45 -6.95
CA ASN A 147 9.04 -3.45 -8.21
C ASN A 147 7.54 -3.55 -7.92
N ALA A 148 6.74 -2.94 -8.74
CA ALA A 148 5.28 -3.04 -8.69
C ALA A 148 4.73 -3.41 -10.07
N CYS A 149 3.92 -4.46 -10.10
CA CYS A 149 3.18 -4.91 -11.26
C CYS A 149 1.77 -4.35 -11.19
N ILE A 150 1.38 -3.48 -12.12
CA ILE A 150 0.18 -2.66 -12.02
C ILE A 150 -0.68 -2.84 -13.25
N ALA A 151 -1.92 -3.30 -13.09
CA ALA A 151 -2.91 -3.26 -14.15
C ALA A 151 -3.20 -1.80 -14.54
N CYS A 152 -3.24 -1.54 -15.83
CA CYS A 152 -3.41 -0.18 -16.34
C CYS A 152 -4.19 -0.17 -17.66
N THR A 153 -4.61 1.01 -18.09
CA THR A 153 -5.40 1.21 -19.30
C THR A 153 -5.10 2.54 -19.95
N GLU A 154 -5.29 2.66 -21.27
CA GLU A 154 -5.24 3.94 -21.96
C GLU A 154 -6.49 4.78 -21.69
N ILE A 155 -7.63 4.11 -21.50
CA ILE A 155 -8.93 4.75 -21.24
C ILE A 155 -9.47 4.17 -19.94
N GLU A 156 -9.54 5.01 -18.89
CA GLU A 156 -10.11 4.62 -17.60
C GLU A 156 -11.60 4.26 -17.74
N ASP A 157 -12.02 3.22 -17.00
CA ASP A 157 -13.41 2.76 -17.00
C ASP A 157 -13.90 2.44 -15.58
N GLU A 158 -15.08 1.84 -15.47
CA GLU A 158 -15.70 1.47 -14.19
C GLU A 158 -14.92 0.41 -13.41
N TYR A 159 -14.06 -0.38 -14.09
CA TYR A 159 -13.30 -1.48 -13.49
C TYR A 159 -11.85 -1.11 -13.18
N LEU A 160 -11.29 -0.11 -13.89
CA LEU A 160 -9.88 0.25 -13.76
C LEU A 160 -9.62 1.74 -14.01
N THR A 161 -8.93 2.35 -13.05
CA THR A 161 -8.30 3.67 -13.22
C THR A 161 -6.79 3.54 -13.05
N ASN A 162 -6.02 4.49 -13.59
CA ASN A 162 -4.57 4.55 -13.41
C ASN A 162 -4.13 5.17 -12.06
N ALA A 163 -5.01 5.15 -11.06
CA ALA A 163 -4.72 5.71 -9.73
C ALA A 163 -3.52 5.02 -9.06
N SER A 164 -3.33 3.70 -9.29
CA SER A 164 -2.19 2.96 -8.74
C SER A 164 -0.86 3.42 -9.36
N ILE A 165 -0.80 3.69 -10.67
CA ILE A 165 0.39 4.26 -11.31
C ILE A 165 0.74 5.60 -10.68
N ARG A 166 -0.23 6.55 -10.62
CA ARG A 166 -0.03 7.88 -10.02
C ARG A 166 0.41 7.80 -8.55
N TYR A 167 -0.11 6.82 -7.82
CA TYR A 167 0.27 6.58 -6.43
C TYR A 167 1.72 6.12 -6.31
N HIS A 168 2.16 5.16 -7.15
CA HIS A 168 3.54 4.67 -7.14
C HIS A 168 4.53 5.75 -7.63
N GLU A 169 4.17 6.56 -8.62
CA GLU A 169 4.96 7.74 -9.04
C GLU A 169 5.18 8.71 -7.86
N HIS A 170 4.14 8.99 -7.08
CA HIS A 170 4.24 9.83 -5.88
C HIS A 170 5.17 9.24 -4.82
N LEU A 171 5.28 7.91 -4.72
CA LEU A 171 6.21 7.21 -3.84
C LEU A 171 7.64 7.11 -4.40
N GLY A 172 7.90 7.65 -5.58
CA GLY A 172 9.22 7.66 -6.22
C GLY A 172 9.53 6.46 -7.10
N TYR A 173 8.52 5.68 -7.48
CA TYR A 173 8.68 4.66 -8.51
C TYR A 173 8.74 5.30 -9.90
N ARG A 174 9.49 4.70 -10.81
CA ARG A 174 9.53 5.06 -12.22
C ARG A 174 8.99 3.94 -13.12
N MET A 175 8.39 4.29 -14.22
CA MET A 175 7.94 3.32 -15.23
C MET A 175 9.15 2.65 -15.89
N VAL A 176 9.15 1.31 -15.95
CA VAL A 176 10.22 0.53 -16.58
C VAL A 176 9.72 -0.42 -17.66
N GLY A 177 8.45 -0.73 -17.70
CA GLY A 177 7.88 -1.58 -18.73
C GLY A 177 6.38 -1.40 -18.90
N TRP A 178 5.91 -1.68 -20.12
CA TRP A 178 4.50 -1.62 -20.49
C TRP A 178 4.15 -2.80 -21.40
N PHE A 179 3.12 -3.55 -21.05
CA PHE A 179 2.61 -4.68 -21.82
C PHE A 179 1.19 -4.39 -22.26
N THR A 180 0.98 -4.32 -23.57
CA THR A 180 -0.32 -3.99 -24.15
C THR A 180 -1.19 -5.24 -24.25
N ASN A 181 -2.48 -5.13 -23.84
CA ASN A 181 -3.49 -6.17 -23.96
C ASN A 181 -3.05 -7.55 -23.43
N CYS A 182 -2.40 -7.56 -22.26
CA CYS A 182 -1.86 -8.78 -21.66
C CYS A 182 -2.77 -9.36 -20.57
N GLY A 183 -3.83 -8.68 -20.14
CA GLY A 183 -4.84 -9.16 -19.21
C GLY A 183 -6.25 -9.05 -19.79
N TYR A 184 -7.09 -10.05 -19.53
CA TYR A 184 -8.48 -10.08 -19.99
C TYR A 184 -9.41 -10.29 -18.81
N LYS A 185 -10.34 -9.35 -18.56
CA LYS A 185 -11.30 -9.44 -17.46
C LYS A 185 -12.52 -8.58 -17.80
N PHE A 186 -13.71 -8.93 -17.32
CA PHE A 186 -14.96 -8.21 -17.60
C PHE A 186 -15.19 -7.96 -19.11
N HIS A 187 -14.82 -8.94 -19.94
CA HIS A 187 -14.95 -8.88 -21.40
C HIS A 187 -14.12 -7.78 -22.08
N ARG A 188 -13.03 -7.29 -21.43
CA ARG A 188 -12.14 -6.25 -21.94
C ARG A 188 -10.67 -6.66 -21.78
N TRP A 189 -9.82 -6.13 -22.66
CA TRP A 189 -8.38 -6.27 -22.58
C TRP A 189 -7.78 -5.08 -21.83
N TYR A 190 -6.82 -5.36 -20.99
CA TYR A 190 -6.11 -4.39 -20.19
C TYR A 190 -4.60 -4.54 -20.34
N ASN A 191 -3.89 -3.48 -20.03
CA ASN A 191 -2.45 -3.40 -20.07
C ASN A 191 -1.85 -3.66 -18.69
N LEU A 192 -0.56 -3.97 -18.66
CA LEU A 192 0.21 -4.13 -17.44
C LEU A 192 1.42 -3.21 -17.48
N ALA A 193 1.61 -2.45 -16.44
CA ALA A 193 2.79 -1.61 -16.22
C ALA A 193 3.70 -2.24 -15.16
N TRP A 194 5.00 -2.22 -15.40
CA TRP A 194 6.00 -2.45 -14.38
C TRP A 194 6.62 -1.14 -13.97
N MET A 195 6.65 -0.90 -12.67
CA MET A 195 7.29 0.25 -12.07
C MET A 195 8.33 -0.19 -11.06
N GLU A 196 9.43 0.57 -10.95
CA GLU A 196 10.59 0.25 -10.13
C GLU A 196 10.98 1.43 -9.25
N LYS A 197 11.44 1.13 -8.02
CA LYS A 197 12.07 2.07 -7.10
C LYS A 197 13.37 1.48 -6.57
N GLU A 198 14.48 2.15 -6.82
CA GLU A 198 15.76 1.83 -6.20
C GLU A 198 15.76 2.32 -4.75
N ILE A 199 16.11 1.43 -3.80
CA ILE A 199 16.12 1.72 -2.37
C ILE A 199 17.47 1.51 -1.72
N GLY A 200 18.47 1.01 -2.46
CA GLY A 200 19.83 0.78 -2.01
C GLY A 200 20.85 0.96 -3.12
N GLU A 201 22.11 1.08 -2.76
CA GLU A 201 23.23 1.24 -3.70
C GLU A 201 23.71 -0.12 -4.22
N HIS A 202 23.93 -0.22 -5.54
CA HIS A 202 24.50 -1.38 -6.18
C HIS A 202 26.03 -1.30 -6.13
N VAL A 203 26.66 -2.22 -5.40
CA VAL A 203 28.12 -2.27 -5.23
C VAL A 203 28.70 -3.58 -5.76
N ALA A 204 30.01 -3.59 -6.08
CA ALA A 204 30.67 -4.77 -6.65
C ALA A 204 30.61 -6.00 -5.69
N ASP A 205 30.84 -5.78 -4.41
CA ASP A 205 30.77 -6.79 -3.37
C ASP A 205 29.44 -6.68 -2.59
N GLN A 206 28.34 -6.99 -3.28
CA GLN A 206 27.01 -6.83 -2.74
C GLN A 206 26.76 -7.79 -1.56
N PRO A 207 26.39 -7.29 -0.35
CA PRO A 207 26.03 -8.13 0.77
C PRO A 207 24.85 -9.06 0.42
N PRO A 208 24.84 -10.30 0.96
CA PRO A 208 23.74 -11.23 0.71
C PRO A 208 22.43 -10.72 1.29
N VAL A 209 21.33 -11.16 0.69
CA VAL A 209 19.98 -10.87 1.21
C VAL A 209 19.77 -11.65 2.51
N ILE A 210 19.29 -10.95 3.53
CA ILE A 210 18.95 -11.51 4.85
C ILE A 210 17.45 -11.85 4.85
N ALA A 211 17.09 -13.04 5.28
CA ALA A 211 15.69 -13.44 5.35
C ALA A 211 14.94 -12.66 6.45
N PHE A 212 13.68 -12.35 6.20
CA PHE A 212 12.87 -11.54 7.13
C PHE A 212 12.82 -12.11 8.56
N PRO A 213 12.67 -13.43 8.80
CA PRO A 213 12.68 -13.99 10.15
C PRO A 213 13.97 -13.71 10.95
N GLU A 214 15.10 -13.54 10.28
CA GLU A 214 16.37 -13.19 10.94
C GLU A 214 16.38 -11.75 11.41
N ILE A 215 15.77 -10.85 10.63
CA ILE A 215 15.67 -9.42 10.95
C ILE A 215 14.63 -9.13 12.03
N VAL A 216 13.54 -9.89 12.08
CA VAL A 216 12.47 -9.73 13.08
C VAL A 216 12.99 -9.78 14.51
N ARG A 217 14.04 -10.57 14.76
CA ARG A 217 14.66 -10.68 16.09
C ARG A 217 15.24 -9.34 16.58
N ASP A 218 15.68 -8.50 15.65
CA ASP A 218 16.30 -7.20 15.92
C ASP A 218 15.29 -6.01 15.83
N ILE A 219 14.08 -6.30 15.37
CA ILE A 219 12.99 -5.31 15.30
C ILE A 219 12.24 -5.31 16.61
N SER A 220 12.30 -4.20 17.35
CA SER A 220 11.52 -4.07 18.58
C SER A 220 10.04 -3.90 18.29
N LEU A 221 9.20 -4.70 18.97
CA LEU A 221 7.76 -4.52 19.02
C LEU A 221 7.43 -3.78 20.33
N GLN A 222 6.97 -2.54 20.26
CA GLN A 222 6.40 -1.84 21.41
C GLN A 222 4.89 -1.73 21.22
N ASN A 223 4.12 -2.24 22.19
CA ASN A 223 2.64 -2.27 22.14
C ASN A 223 2.08 -2.90 20.87
N GLY A 224 2.77 -3.89 20.28
CA GLY A 224 2.38 -4.53 19.03
C GLY A 224 2.68 -3.74 17.75
N GLU A 225 3.29 -2.55 17.86
CA GLU A 225 3.71 -1.74 16.71
C GLU A 225 5.17 -1.99 16.36
N LEU A 226 5.47 -2.05 15.03
CA LEU A 226 6.84 -2.15 14.51
C LEU A 226 7.63 -0.87 14.76
N ARG A 227 8.73 -0.98 15.49
CA ARG A 227 9.78 0.05 15.58
C ARG A 227 11.03 -0.41 14.88
N LEU A 228 11.43 0.35 13.88
CA LEU A 228 12.59 0.11 13.01
C LEU A 228 13.75 0.99 13.40
#